data_c23933190b0d1a7dcbd55677d189154d
#
_entry.id   c23933190b0d1a7dcbd55677d189154d
#
_cell.length_a   1.000
_cell.length_b   1.000
_cell.length_c   1.000
_cell.angle_alpha   90.00
_cell.angle_beta   90.00
_cell.angle_gamma   90.00
#
_symmetry.space_group_name_H-M   'P 1'
#
loop_
_entity.id
_entity.type
_entity.pdbx_description
1 polymer ?
#
loop_
_entity_poly.entity_id
_entity_poly.type
_entity_poly.pdbx_seq_one_letter_code
_entity_poly.pdbx_strand_id
1 'polypeptide(L)'
;MSHLPERKEKICLNCGAALHGRFCHYCGQENIEPKDSFWHLVTHFVYDIIHFDGKFFSTLKYLLFRPGFLSHEYLRGRRADYLHPIRMYVFTSAFFFLIFFSFYQKEKEIDIKEKKDTVAQVMKKLERQKKSLEGALNNPTAIIASGQIKDKLNQTIAEIDMLKRDSTLIDSVKSLPEGGFTLMSFDRNKVTSTLATVREYDSLQALLPEKERDGFFVRAIERQNLHLREKYKGDSKASLQAISNKFIHLFPQMLFVSLPLFALLLQLLYARRKQFYYVNHVIYSIHLYCAIFIIILAGLWLNSILIWITHKESDWIGGLFTLAGFFYLYKSMRNFYGQRRGKTILKYILLLFASMLVMVFLFLVFFLFSAFAV
;
A
#
# COMPACT_ATOMS: atom_id res chain seq x y z
N MET A 1 -10.15 7.11 -34.68
CA MET A 1 -11.58 7.43 -34.94
C MET A 1 -12.42 6.42 -34.20
N SER A 2 -13.39 6.85 -33.38
CA SER A 2 -14.24 5.92 -32.65
C SER A 2 -15.16 5.18 -33.61
N HIS A 3 -15.27 3.85 -33.46
CA HIS A 3 -16.18 3.02 -34.26
C HIS A 3 -17.58 2.92 -33.64
N LEU A 4 -17.90 3.80 -32.66
CA LEU A 4 -19.19 3.82 -31.99
C LEU A 4 -20.26 4.43 -32.88
N PRO A 5 -21.53 3.93 -32.85
CA PRO A 5 -22.61 4.44 -33.64
C PRO A 5 -22.94 5.89 -33.23
N GLU A 6 -23.20 6.71 -34.21
CA GLU A 6 -23.63 8.11 -34.01
C GLU A 6 -25.06 8.14 -33.45
N ARG A 7 -25.30 9.04 -32.49
CA ARG A 7 -26.65 9.28 -31.96
C ARG A 7 -27.55 9.93 -33.03
N LYS A 8 -28.80 9.51 -33.02
CA LYS A 8 -29.80 10.08 -33.91
C LYS A 8 -30.16 11.55 -33.56
N GLU A 9 -30.05 11.88 -32.28
CA GLU A 9 -30.32 13.25 -31.80
C GLU A 9 -29.17 14.19 -32.17
N LYS A 10 -29.53 15.29 -32.82
CA LYS A 10 -28.60 16.31 -33.31
C LYS A 10 -28.41 17.45 -32.31
N ILE A 11 -28.41 17.15 -31.02
CA ILE A 11 -28.14 18.11 -29.93
C ILE A 11 -26.91 17.61 -29.16
N CYS A 12 -25.92 18.47 -28.96
CA CYS A 12 -24.73 18.17 -28.22
C CYS A 12 -25.03 17.94 -26.73
N LEU A 13 -24.64 16.79 -26.19
CA LEU A 13 -24.83 16.45 -24.77
C LEU A 13 -24.04 17.35 -23.82
N ASN A 14 -22.95 17.95 -24.29
CA ASN A 14 -22.05 18.77 -23.46
C ASN A 14 -22.52 20.22 -23.38
N CYS A 15 -22.67 20.89 -24.52
CA CYS A 15 -22.97 22.33 -24.59
C CYS A 15 -24.40 22.69 -25.05
N GLY A 16 -25.20 21.68 -25.46
CA GLY A 16 -26.59 21.91 -25.94
C GLY A 16 -26.71 22.49 -27.35
N ALA A 17 -25.61 22.73 -28.06
CA ALA A 17 -25.65 23.29 -29.42
C ALA A 17 -26.20 22.27 -30.44
N ALA A 18 -26.87 22.75 -31.47
CA ALA A 18 -27.30 21.93 -32.59
C ALA A 18 -26.10 21.37 -33.35
N LEU A 19 -26.16 20.10 -33.75
CA LEU A 19 -25.06 19.40 -34.42
C LEU A 19 -25.35 19.32 -35.93
N HIS A 20 -24.38 19.73 -36.74
CA HIS A 20 -24.40 19.59 -38.19
C HIS A 20 -23.59 18.39 -38.70
N GLY A 21 -22.87 17.68 -37.81
CA GLY A 21 -22.05 16.54 -38.15
C GLY A 21 -21.75 15.68 -36.94
N ARG A 22 -20.78 14.76 -37.07
CA ARG A 22 -20.37 13.82 -36.04
C ARG A 22 -19.74 14.51 -34.83
N PHE A 23 -19.09 15.65 -35.01
CA PHE A 23 -18.47 16.44 -33.95
C PHE A 23 -19.18 17.75 -33.73
N CYS A 24 -19.28 18.17 -32.48
CA CYS A 24 -19.83 19.48 -32.15
C CYS A 24 -18.86 20.59 -32.60
N HIS A 25 -19.30 21.48 -33.45
CA HIS A 25 -18.50 22.59 -33.94
C HIS A 25 -18.16 23.62 -32.84
N TYR A 26 -18.90 23.62 -31.73
CA TYR A 26 -18.70 24.55 -30.62
C TYR A 26 -17.73 24.04 -29.56
N CYS A 27 -17.88 22.79 -29.11
CA CYS A 27 -17.05 22.23 -28.02
C CYS A 27 -16.21 21.00 -28.42
N GLY A 28 -16.31 20.55 -29.67
CA GLY A 28 -15.52 19.41 -30.19
C GLY A 28 -15.98 18.02 -29.73
N GLN A 29 -17.06 17.92 -28.94
CA GLN A 29 -17.54 16.60 -28.49
C GLN A 29 -18.14 15.79 -29.64
N GLU A 30 -17.76 14.51 -29.70
CA GLU A 30 -18.31 13.55 -30.65
C GLU A 30 -19.74 13.14 -30.25
N ASN A 31 -20.65 13.06 -31.22
CA ASN A 31 -22.06 12.71 -31.06
C ASN A 31 -22.26 11.19 -31.09
N ILE A 32 -21.82 10.52 -30.07
CA ILE A 32 -21.91 9.05 -29.91
C ILE A 32 -22.81 8.68 -28.74
N GLU A 33 -23.35 7.46 -28.73
CA GLU A 33 -24.09 6.96 -27.58
C GLU A 33 -23.18 6.89 -26.34
N PRO A 34 -23.64 7.36 -25.14
CA PRO A 34 -22.83 7.36 -23.93
C PRO A 34 -22.67 5.98 -23.29
N LYS A 35 -22.59 4.93 -24.10
CA LYS A 35 -22.34 3.55 -23.68
C LYS A 35 -20.93 3.16 -24.06
N ASP A 36 -20.00 3.19 -23.10
CA ASP A 36 -18.64 2.73 -23.33
C ASP A 36 -18.50 1.27 -22.92
N SER A 37 -17.83 0.48 -23.75
CA SER A 37 -17.33 -0.82 -23.34
C SER A 37 -15.95 -0.68 -22.68
N PHE A 38 -15.62 -1.59 -21.79
CA PHE A 38 -14.30 -1.64 -21.11
C PHE A 38 -13.14 -1.62 -22.13
N TRP A 39 -13.22 -2.41 -23.20
CA TRP A 39 -12.19 -2.48 -24.22
C TRP A 39 -12.02 -1.19 -25.01
N HIS A 40 -13.10 -0.46 -25.25
CA HIS A 40 -13.04 0.86 -25.89
C HIS A 40 -12.29 1.88 -25.03
N LEU A 41 -12.51 1.86 -23.72
CA LEU A 41 -11.76 2.69 -22.78
C LEU A 41 -10.25 2.36 -22.76
N VAL A 42 -9.89 1.07 -22.81
CA VAL A 42 -8.50 0.62 -22.81
C VAL A 42 -7.77 1.01 -24.11
N THR A 43 -8.39 0.83 -25.28
CA THR A 43 -7.76 1.19 -26.57
C THR A 43 -7.55 2.71 -26.71
N HIS A 44 -8.50 3.53 -26.27
CA HIS A 44 -8.32 4.98 -26.26
C HIS A 44 -7.24 5.43 -25.26
N PHE A 45 -7.08 4.73 -24.16
CA PHE A 45 -6.04 5.02 -23.16
C PHE A 45 -4.63 5.05 -23.74
N VAL A 46 -4.28 4.08 -24.59
CA VAL A 46 -2.94 3.99 -25.20
C VAL A 46 -2.65 5.17 -26.13
N TYR A 47 -3.66 5.64 -26.86
CA TYR A 47 -3.50 6.77 -27.79
C TYR A 47 -3.51 8.14 -27.10
N ASP A 48 -4.12 8.23 -25.93
CA ASP A 48 -4.44 9.50 -25.26
C ASP A 48 -3.47 9.91 -24.15
N ILE A 49 -2.49 9.04 -23.79
CA ILE A 49 -1.52 9.30 -22.71
C ILE A 49 -0.66 10.54 -22.98
N ILE A 50 -0.47 10.95 -24.24
CA ILE A 50 0.57 11.90 -24.64
C ILE A 50 0.07 13.37 -24.68
N HIS A 51 -1.24 13.65 -24.61
CA HIS A 51 -1.75 15.02 -24.71
C HIS A 51 -2.28 15.55 -23.37
N PHE A 52 -1.55 16.53 -22.81
CA PHE A 52 -1.96 17.29 -21.62
C PHE A 52 -3.10 18.26 -22.00
N ASP A 53 -4.29 18.04 -21.44
CA ASP A 53 -5.48 18.84 -21.70
C ASP A 53 -5.59 20.01 -20.71
N GLY A 54 -5.78 21.26 -21.17
CA GLY A 54 -5.85 22.47 -20.32
C GLY A 54 -7.01 22.52 -19.31
N LYS A 55 -7.83 21.47 -19.27
CA LYS A 55 -9.01 21.33 -18.38
C LYS A 55 -8.68 20.75 -17.00
N PHE A 56 -7.40 20.55 -16.70
CA PHE A 56 -6.95 19.91 -15.46
C PHE A 56 -7.47 20.63 -14.19
N PHE A 57 -7.28 21.94 -14.11
CA PHE A 57 -7.66 22.70 -12.90
C PHE A 57 -9.17 22.73 -12.67
N SER A 58 -9.97 22.83 -13.72
CA SER A 58 -11.44 22.76 -13.60
C SER A 58 -11.89 21.38 -13.11
N THR A 59 -11.31 20.31 -13.66
CA THR A 59 -11.60 18.94 -13.23
C THR A 59 -11.22 18.72 -11.76
N LEU A 60 -10.04 19.17 -11.34
CA LEU A 60 -9.56 19.07 -9.97
C LEU A 60 -10.48 19.80 -8.99
N LYS A 61 -10.91 21.02 -9.33
CA LYS A 61 -11.85 21.80 -8.53
C LYS A 61 -13.17 21.06 -8.32
N TYR A 62 -13.77 20.54 -9.39
CA TYR A 62 -15.05 19.82 -9.28
C TYR A 62 -14.88 18.46 -8.59
N LEU A 63 -13.74 17.79 -8.79
CA LEU A 63 -13.43 16.54 -8.11
C LEU A 63 -13.44 16.71 -6.59
N LEU A 64 -12.75 17.71 -6.06
CA LEU A 64 -12.59 17.91 -4.62
C LEU A 64 -13.83 18.54 -3.96
N PHE A 65 -14.36 19.61 -4.54
CA PHE A 65 -15.42 20.40 -3.90
C PHE A 65 -16.85 19.95 -4.22
N ARG A 66 -17.03 19.09 -5.25
CA ARG A 66 -18.34 18.54 -5.64
C ARG A 66 -18.30 17.01 -5.74
N PRO A 67 -18.25 16.28 -4.62
CA PRO A 67 -18.15 14.82 -4.59
C PRO A 67 -19.22 14.15 -5.47
N GLY A 68 -18.80 13.25 -6.38
CA GLY A 68 -19.67 12.51 -7.28
C GLY A 68 -20.16 13.28 -8.52
N PHE A 69 -19.88 14.58 -8.63
CA PHE A 69 -20.33 15.44 -9.74
C PHE A 69 -19.73 14.99 -11.08
N LEU A 70 -18.41 14.82 -11.15
CA LEU A 70 -17.74 14.43 -12.41
C LEU A 70 -18.24 13.09 -12.94
N SER A 71 -18.44 12.13 -12.07
CA SER A 71 -18.98 10.82 -12.45
C SER A 71 -20.41 10.94 -12.98
N HIS A 72 -21.22 11.84 -12.40
CA HIS A 72 -22.58 12.10 -12.85
C HIS A 72 -22.62 12.82 -14.21
N GLU A 73 -21.74 13.81 -14.43
CA GLU A 73 -21.62 14.51 -15.72
C GLU A 73 -21.13 13.54 -16.81
N TYR A 74 -20.18 12.67 -16.50
CA TYR A 74 -19.73 11.63 -17.42
C TYR A 74 -20.87 10.68 -17.82
N LEU A 75 -21.73 10.30 -16.87
CA LEU A 75 -22.91 9.47 -17.12
C LEU A 75 -23.93 10.17 -18.03
N ARG A 76 -24.07 11.50 -17.91
CA ARG A 76 -24.91 12.33 -18.76
C ARG A 76 -24.37 12.55 -20.18
N GLY A 77 -23.13 12.06 -20.43
CA GLY A 77 -22.47 12.19 -21.73
C GLY A 77 -21.62 13.47 -21.89
N ARG A 78 -21.46 14.30 -20.85
CA ARG A 78 -20.58 15.47 -20.87
C ARG A 78 -19.14 15.06 -20.62
N ARG A 79 -18.39 14.79 -21.68
CA ARG A 79 -17.04 14.22 -21.62
C ARG A 79 -15.96 15.18 -22.09
N ALA A 80 -16.34 16.20 -22.88
CA ALA A 80 -15.40 17.11 -23.50
C ALA A 80 -14.89 18.22 -22.56
N ASP A 81 -15.64 18.58 -21.51
CA ASP A 81 -15.31 19.68 -20.59
C ASP A 81 -14.34 19.30 -19.50
N TYR A 82 -14.17 18.01 -19.25
CA TYR A 82 -13.37 17.47 -18.15
C TYR A 82 -12.28 16.53 -18.65
N LEU A 83 -11.27 16.34 -17.82
CA LEU A 83 -10.19 15.41 -18.10
C LEU A 83 -10.72 13.97 -18.16
N HIS A 84 -10.21 13.19 -19.11
CA HIS A 84 -10.61 11.79 -19.26
C HIS A 84 -10.30 11.02 -17.97
N PRO A 85 -11.24 10.23 -17.40
CA PRO A 85 -11.07 9.59 -16.09
C PRO A 85 -9.80 8.76 -15.96
N ILE A 86 -9.47 7.97 -16.98
CA ILE A 86 -8.29 7.10 -16.97
C ILE A 86 -7.00 7.93 -16.96
N ARG A 87 -6.92 9.00 -17.78
CA ARG A 87 -5.76 9.91 -17.74
C ARG A 87 -5.60 10.53 -16.35
N MET A 88 -6.69 11.01 -15.77
CA MET A 88 -6.68 11.60 -14.44
C MET A 88 -6.17 10.61 -13.39
N TYR A 89 -6.60 9.34 -13.45
CA TYR A 89 -6.15 8.30 -12.54
C TYR A 89 -4.65 8.04 -12.67
N VAL A 90 -4.15 7.88 -13.90
CA VAL A 90 -2.72 7.64 -14.14
C VAL A 90 -1.87 8.77 -13.60
N PHE A 91 -2.23 10.03 -13.90
CA PHE A 91 -1.50 11.19 -13.39
C PHE A 91 -1.56 11.31 -11.87
N THR A 92 -2.76 11.23 -11.29
CA THR A 92 -2.91 11.34 -9.84
C THR A 92 -2.26 10.21 -9.09
N SER A 93 -2.35 8.97 -9.57
CA SER A 93 -1.70 7.83 -8.93
C SER A 93 -0.19 7.90 -9.05
N ALA A 94 0.37 8.23 -10.22
CA ALA A 94 1.80 8.39 -10.41
C ALA A 94 2.38 9.47 -9.48
N PHE A 95 1.72 10.64 -9.43
CA PHE A 95 2.13 11.74 -8.56
C PHE A 95 1.99 11.38 -7.07
N PHE A 96 0.88 10.70 -6.71
CA PHE A 96 0.67 10.20 -5.36
C PHE A 96 1.80 9.26 -4.92
N PHE A 97 2.12 8.24 -5.73
CA PHE A 97 3.13 7.26 -5.35
C PHE A 97 4.54 7.83 -5.36
N LEU A 98 4.87 8.74 -6.27
CA LEU A 98 6.15 9.43 -6.28
C LEU A 98 6.37 10.18 -4.95
N ILE A 99 5.37 10.94 -4.51
CA ILE A 99 5.43 11.67 -3.24
C ILE A 99 5.42 10.71 -2.06
N PHE A 100 4.52 9.72 -2.05
CA PHE A 100 4.40 8.74 -0.98
C PHE A 100 5.71 7.99 -0.73
N PHE A 101 6.37 7.50 -1.78
CA PHE A 101 7.65 6.82 -1.63
C PHE A 101 8.79 7.76 -1.23
N SER A 102 8.75 9.02 -1.65
CA SER A 102 9.71 10.03 -1.19
C SER A 102 9.60 10.27 0.32
N PHE A 103 8.38 10.40 0.85
CA PHE A 103 8.16 10.51 2.30
C PHE A 103 8.59 9.25 3.05
N TYR A 104 8.22 8.08 2.54
CA TYR A 104 8.57 6.79 3.14
C TYR A 104 10.07 6.56 3.24
N GLN A 105 10.84 6.91 2.19
CA GLN A 105 12.30 6.82 2.22
C GLN A 105 12.92 7.75 3.24
N LYS A 106 12.42 8.99 3.33
CA LYS A 106 12.91 9.99 4.29
C LYS A 106 12.68 9.53 5.74
N GLU A 107 11.50 9.01 6.05
CA GLU A 107 11.18 8.49 7.39
C GLU A 107 12.10 7.31 7.76
N LYS A 108 12.36 6.41 6.82
CA LYS A 108 13.29 5.29 7.02
C LYS A 108 14.74 5.76 7.25
N GLU A 109 15.20 6.79 6.56
CA GLU A 109 16.53 7.38 6.78
C GLU A 109 16.66 8.01 8.16
N ILE A 110 15.60 8.70 8.63
CA ILE A 110 15.56 9.30 9.98
C ILE A 110 15.63 8.20 11.04
N ASP A 111 14.80 7.14 10.92
CA ASP A 111 14.79 6.01 11.86
C ASP A 111 16.16 5.31 11.94
N ILE A 112 16.83 5.11 10.80
CA ILE A 112 18.18 4.54 10.76
C ILE A 112 19.20 5.47 11.44
N LYS A 113 19.06 6.79 11.27
CA LYS A 113 19.96 7.77 11.88
C LYS A 113 19.78 7.81 13.39
N GLU A 114 18.54 7.89 13.88
CA GLU A 114 18.24 7.82 15.31
C GLU A 114 18.74 6.54 15.97
N LYS A 115 18.57 5.38 15.31
CA LYS A 115 19.11 4.11 15.81
C LYS A 115 20.63 4.13 15.88
N LYS A 116 21.33 4.71 14.90
CA LYS A 116 22.79 4.86 14.94
C LYS A 116 23.26 5.77 16.06
N ASP A 117 22.56 6.87 16.29
CA ASP A 117 22.88 7.82 17.37
C ASP A 117 22.67 7.17 18.74
N THR A 118 21.58 6.39 18.90
CA THR A 118 21.30 5.63 20.12
C THR A 118 22.37 4.56 20.35
N VAL A 119 22.82 3.84 19.31
CA VAL A 119 23.90 2.87 19.37
C VAL A 119 25.20 3.55 19.86
N ALA A 120 25.55 4.68 19.29
CA ALA A 120 26.74 5.43 19.67
C ALA A 120 26.70 5.88 21.14
N GLN A 121 25.55 6.29 21.66
CA GLN A 121 25.35 6.65 23.05
C GLN A 121 25.49 5.45 23.98
N VAL A 122 24.89 4.31 23.63
CA VAL A 122 25.01 3.05 24.40
C VAL A 122 26.44 2.57 24.43
N MET A 123 27.12 2.55 23.28
CA MET A 123 28.53 2.21 23.18
C MET A 123 29.40 3.08 24.08
N LYS A 124 29.21 4.40 24.05
CA LYS A 124 29.92 5.35 24.92
C LYS A 124 29.66 5.10 26.40
N LYS A 125 28.45 4.69 26.77
CA LYS A 125 28.09 4.33 28.14
C LYS A 125 28.80 3.04 28.58
N LEU A 126 28.79 1.99 27.76
CA LEU A 126 29.46 0.70 28.03
C LEU A 126 30.97 0.86 28.11
N GLU A 127 31.58 1.66 27.24
CA GLU A 127 33.03 1.95 27.31
C GLU A 127 33.40 2.71 28.58
N ARG A 128 32.58 3.63 29.05
CA ARG A 128 32.78 4.30 30.35
C ARG A 128 32.65 3.31 31.51
N GLN A 129 31.69 2.38 31.45
CA GLN A 129 31.43 1.37 32.45
C GLN A 129 32.61 0.34 32.49
N LYS A 130 33.13 -0.08 31.33
CA LYS A 130 34.34 -0.90 31.21
C LYS A 130 35.53 -0.21 31.88
N LYS A 131 35.80 1.05 31.56
CA LYS A 131 36.90 1.81 32.13
C LYS A 131 36.79 1.98 33.65
N SER A 132 35.58 2.15 34.18
CA SER A 132 35.28 2.22 35.62
C SER A 132 35.56 0.88 36.31
N LEU A 133 35.16 -0.24 35.69
CA LEU A 133 35.40 -1.59 36.22
C LEU A 133 36.89 -1.99 36.19
N GLU A 134 37.61 -1.61 35.13
CA GLU A 134 39.06 -1.77 35.03
C GLU A 134 39.81 -0.96 36.11
N GLY A 135 39.35 0.28 36.35
CA GLY A 135 39.89 1.12 37.41
C GLY A 135 39.63 0.54 38.81
N ALA A 136 38.47 -0.07 39.03
CA ALA A 136 38.12 -0.73 40.29
C ALA A 136 38.96 -2.02 40.54
N LEU A 137 39.29 -2.74 39.49
CA LEU A 137 40.17 -3.92 39.58
C LEU A 137 41.61 -3.60 39.97
N ASN A 138 42.09 -2.41 39.62
CA ASN A 138 43.45 -1.95 39.92
C ASN A 138 43.57 -1.32 41.36
N ASN A 139 42.49 -1.29 42.12
CA ASN A 139 42.50 -0.77 43.50
C ASN A 139 42.87 -1.88 44.50
N PRO A 140 43.92 -1.73 45.30
CA PRO A 140 44.38 -2.79 46.19
C PRO A 140 43.41 -3.18 47.31
N THR A 141 42.36 -2.38 47.55
CA THR A 141 41.31 -2.64 48.55
C THR A 141 40.16 -3.50 48.03
N ALA A 142 40.14 -3.83 46.72
CA ALA A 142 39.05 -4.59 46.08
C ALA A 142 39.22 -6.11 46.10
N ILE A 143 40.14 -6.65 46.88
CA ILE A 143 40.49 -8.09 46.90
C ILE A 143 39.30 -9.01 47.22
N ILE A 144 38.32 -8.55 48.02
CA ILE A 144 37.15 -9.33 48.43
C ILE A 144 36.07 -9.38 47.32
N ALA A 145 36.02 -8.40 46.41
CA ALA A 145 35.03 -8.27 45.37
C ALA A 145 35.59 -8.57 43.96
N SER A 146 36.83 -8.98 43.84
CA SER A 146 37.54 -9.14 42.55
C SER A 146 36.87 -10.12 41.60
N GLY A 147 36.24 -11.20 42.09
CA GLY A 147 35.50 -12.15 41.28
C GLY A 147 34.29 -11.57 40.59
N GLN A 148 33.44 -10.88 41.34
CA GLN A 148 32.20 -10.25 40.80
C GLN A 148 32.49 -9.09 39.86
N ILE A 149 33.56 -8.33 40.11
CA ILE A 149 33.98 -7.23 39.23
C ILE A 149 34.53 -7.81 37.92
N LYS A 150 35.26 -8.92 37.95
CA LYS A 150 35.81 -9.60 36.77
C LYS A 150 34.70 -10.20 35.89
N ASP A 151 33.69 -10.82 36.50
CA ASP A 151 32.53 -11.36 35.78
C ASP A 151 31.71 -10.23 35.11
N LYS A 152 31.50 -9.14 35.81
CA LYS A 152 30.81 -7.96 35.26
C LYS A 152 31.61 -7.29 34.15
N LEU A 153 32.93 -7.26 34.25
CA LEU A 153 33.82 -6.74 33.21
C LEU A 153 33.77 -7.62 31.96
N ASN A 154 33.84 -8.93 32.10
CA ASN A 154 33.74 -9.87 30.99
C ASN A 154 32.36 -9.76 30.30
N GLN A 155 31.31 -9.61 31.07
CA GLN A 155 29.95 -9.40 30.53
C GLN A 155 29.84 -8.08 29.74
N THR A 156 30.40 -6.99 30.26
CA THR A 156 30.43 -5.69 29.56
C THR A 156 31.29 -5.73 28.29
N ILE A 157 32.38 -6.46 28.28
CA ILE A 157 33.24 -6.69 27.11
C ILE A 157 32.46 -7.47 26.04
N ALA A 158 31.73 -8.53 26.42
CA ALA A 158 30.93 -9.32 25.52
C ALA A 158 29.81 -8.50 24.90
N GLU A 159 29.14 -7.60 25.66
CA GLU A 159 28.12 -6.68 25.16
C GLU A 159 28.71 -5.68 24.17
N ILE A 160 29.90 -5.12 24.42
CA ILE A 160 30.60 -4.22 23.49
C ILE A 160 30.97 -4.95 22.19
N ASP A 161 31.46 -6.20 22.28
CA ASP A 161 31.81 -6.97 21.09
C ASP A 161 30.59 -7.40 20.27
N MET A 162 29.46 -7.71 20.91
CA MET A 162 28.18 -7.93 20.24
C MET A 162 27.73 -6.69 19.47
N LEU A 163 27.76 -5.52 20.12
CA LEU A 163 27.36 -4.25 19.48
C LEU A 163 28.32 -3.82 18.36
N LYS A 164 29.60 -4.18 18.42
CA LYS A 164 30.56 -3.95 17.34
C LYS A 164 30.34 -4.86 16.13
N ARG A 165 29.88 -6.11 16.35
CA ARG A 165 29.59 -7.06 15.28
C ARG A 165 28.31 -6.74 14.52
N ASP A 166 27.30 -6.22 15.22
CA ASP A 166 26.02 -5.92 14.59
C ASP A 166 25.33 -4.75 15.30
N SER A 167 25.39 -3.57 14.69
CA SER A 167 24.78 -2.34 15.22
C SER A 167 23.23 -2.37 15.20
N THR A 168 22.62 -3.41 14.62
CA THR A 168 21.17 -3.60 14.59
C THR A 168 20.61 -4.39 15.79
N LEU A 169 21.50 -4.92 16.67
CA LEU A 169 21.16 -5.83 17.76
C LEU A 169 20.63 -5.18 19.05
N ILE A 170 20.47 -3.85 19.13
CA ILE A 170 19.95 -3.20 20.35
C ILE A 170 18.54 -3.67 20.71
N ASP A 171 17.71 -4.02 19.72
CA ASP A 171 16.37 -4.57 19.94
C ASP A 171 16.37 -6.09 20.16
N SER A 172 17.49 -6.77 19.93
CA SER A 172 17.57 -8.24 19.93
C SER A 172 17.92 -8.86 21.27
N VAL A 173 18.40 -8.07 22.23
CA VAL A 173 18.80 -8.60 23.56
C VAL A 173 17.61 -8.95 24.44
N LYS A 174 16.38 -8.58 24.07
CA LYS A 174 15.20 -8.80 24.93
C LYS A 174 14.25 -9.94 24.54
N SER A 175 14.37 -10.59 23.40
CA SER A 175 13.61 -11.82 23.11
C SER A 175 14.03 -12.41 21.78
N LEU A 176 14.89 -13.40 21.76
CA LEU A 176 14.96 -14.39 20.68
C LEU A 176 14.03 -15.54 21.05
N PRO A 177 12.93 -15.76 20.32
CA PRO A 177 12.45 -17.13 20.17
C PRO A 177 13.39 -17.80 19.16
N GLU A 178 13.91 -18.95 19.55
CA GLU A 178 14.63 -19.89 18.69
C GLU A 178 13.70 -20.40 17.59
N GLY A 179 13.49 -19.62 16.54
CA GLY A 179 12.64 -20.01 15.43
C GLY A 179 12.72 -18.96 14.34
N GLY A 180 13.39 -19.27 13.23
CA GLY A 180 13.41 -18.42 12.04
C GLY A 180 12.00 -18.08 11.57
N PHE A 181 11.84 -16.94 10.90
CA PHE A 181 10.57 -16.52 10.30
C PHE A 181 10.04 -17.62 9.36
N THR A 182 8.79 -18.04 9.59
CA THR A 182 8.06 -18.98 8.74
C THR A 182 6.81 -18.32 8.22
N LEU A 183 6.57 -18.39 6.90
CA LEU A 183 5.37 -17.85 6.24
C LEU A 183 4.10 -18.55 6.72
N MET A 184 4.15 -19.87 6.78
CA MET A 184 3.13 -20.77 7.35
C MET A 184 3.85 -22.02 7.84
N SER A 185 3.49 -22.55 9.01
CA SER A 185 3.94 -23.85 9.48
C SER A 185 2.84 -24.88 9.25
N PHE A 186 3.14 -25.92 8.47
CA PHE A 186 2.27 -27.09 8.35
C PHE A 186 2.79 -28.15 9.31
N ASP A 187 2.11 -28.31 10.44
CA ASP A 187 2.50 -29.21 11.54
C ASP A 187 2.20 -30.67 11.16
N ARG A 188 2.87 -31.19 10.12
CA ARG A 188 2.74 -32.60 9.72
C ARG A 188 3.93 -33.48 10.06
N ASN A 189 5.16 -32.96 10.18
CA ASN A 189 6.31 -33.77 10.56
C ASN A 189 7.35 -32.91 11.29
N LYS A 190 7.72 -33.29 12.52
CA LYS A 190 8.83 -32.72 13.30
C LYS A 190 10.18 -32.73 12.55
N VAL A 191 10.28 -33.48 11.45
CA VAL A 191 11.53 -33.66 10.67
C VAL A 191 11.84 -32.40 9.83
N THR A 192 10.82 -31.66 9.35
CA THR A 192 11.05 -30.46 8.55
C THR A 192 11.60 -29.27 9.32
N SER A 193 11.39 -29.24 10.64
CA SER A 193 11.93 -28.18 11.51
C SER A 193 13.46 -28.23 11.69
N THR A 194 14.06 -29.37 11.40
CA THR A 194 15.53 -29.61 11.58
C THR A 194 16.32 -29.39 10.28
N LEU A 195 15.64 -29.29 9.12
CA LEU A 195 16.30 -29.10 7.82
C LEU A 195 16.83 -27.67 7.69
N ALA A 196 18.08 -27.56 7.24
CA ALA A 196 18.75 -26.26 7.07
C ALA A 196 18.67 -25.72 5.65
N THR A 197 18.57 -26.58 4.64
CA THR A 197 18.67 -26.21 3.22
C THR A 197 17.53 -26.75 2.35
N VAL A 198 17.26 -26.04 1.25
CA VAL A 198 16.28 -26.48 0.24
C VAL A 198 16.69 -27.83 -0.37
N ARG A 199 18.00 -28.10 -0.54
CA ARG A 199 18.51 -29.35 -1.10
C ARG A 199 18.21 -30.55 -0.21
N GLU A 200 18.38 -30.40 1.10
CA GLU A 200 18.06 -31.45 2.09
C GLU A 200 16.57 -31.79 2.05
N TYR A 201 15.71 -30.78 1.97
CA TYR A 201 14.27 -30.97 1.85
C TYR A 201 13.89 -31.72 0.58
N ASP A 202 14.43 -31.31 -0.57
CA ASP A 202 14.15 -31.97 -1.87
C ASP A 202 14.64 -33.44 -1.87
N SER A 203 15.80 -33.71 -1.27
CA SER A 203 16.32 -35.08 -1.13
C SER A 203 15.41 -35.92 -0.24
N LEU A 204 14.93 -35.39 0.87
CA LEU A 204 13.97 -36.06 1.74
C LEU A 204 12.67 -36.38 1.01
N GLN A 205 12.10 -35.41 0.30
CA GLN A 205 10.87 -35.58 -0.46
C GLN A 205 10.99 -36.61 -1.58
N ALA A 206 12.18 -36.75 -2.19
CA ALA A 206 12.46 -37.76 -3.21
C ALA A 206 12.48 -39.18 -2.62
N LEU A 207 12.92 -39.35 -1.38
CA LEU A 207 12.99 -40.64 -0.68
C LEU A 207 11.64 -41.13 -0.14
N LEU A 208 10.68 -40.22 0.06
CA LEU A 208 9.35 -40.55 0.57
C LEU A 208 8.47 -41.23 -0.49
N PRO A 209 7.60 -42.21 -0.11
CA PRO A 209 6.57 -42.76 -0.97
C PRO A 209 5.63 -41.66 -1.50
N GLU A 210 5.07 -41.83 -2.70
CA GLU A 210 4.21 -40.77 -3.33
C GLU A 210 3.05 -40.31 -2.46
N LYS A 211 2.47 -41.20 -1.64
CA LYS A 211 1.35 -40.89 -0.75
C LYS A 211 1.74 -40.00 0.45
N GLU A 212 3.02 -39.98 0.82
CA GLU A 212 3.54 -39.26 1.98
C GLU A 212 4.26 -37.97 1.57
N ARG A 213 4.45 -37.76 0.25
CA ARG A 213 5.06 -36.54 -0.27
C ARG A 213 4.15 -35.34 -0.06
N ASP A 214 4.77 -34.22 0.24
CA ASP A 214 4.05 -32.95 0.35
C ASP A 214 3.40 -32.56 -0.97
N GLY A 215 2.17 -32.09 -0.92
CA GLY A 215 1.47 -31.57 -2.08
C GLY A 215 2.15 -30.32 -2.64
N PHE A 216 1.79 -29.94 -3.87
CA PHE A 216 2.40 -28.83 -4.61
C PHE A 216 2.50 -27.53 -3.78
N PHE A 217 1.41 -27.11 -3.12
CA PHE A 217 1.37 -25.87 -2.34
C PHE A 217 2.25 -25.94 -1.07
N VAL A 218 2.20 -27.04 -0.34
CA VAL A 218 3.02 -27.26 0.87
C VAL A 218 4.49 -27.23 0.49
N ARG A 219 4.86 -27.95 -0.55
CA ARG A 219 6.23 -27.98 -1.07
C ARG A 219 6.73 -26.59 -1.47
N ALA A 220 5.91 -25.80 -2.17
CA ALA A 220 6.26 -24.44 -2.57
C ALA A 220 6.52 -23.54 -1.35
N ILE A 221 5.68 -23.62 -0.32
CA ILE A 221 5.80 -22.80 0.89
C ILE A 221 7.02 -23.24 1.71
N GLU A 222 7.24 -24.55 1.91
CA GLU A 222 8.39 -25.05 2.66
C GLU A 222 9.73 -24.73 1.97
N ARG A 223 9.80 -24.87 0.64
CA ARG A 223 10.98 -24.45 -0.11
C ARG A 223 11.25 -22.95 0.06
N GLN A 224 10.20 -22.11 0.06
CA GLN A 224 10.37 -20.68 0.27
C GLN A 224 10.78 -20.35 1.71
N ASN A 225 10.23 -21.04 2.72
CA ASN A 225 10.65 -20.90 4.11
C ASN A 225 12.15 -21.20 4.28
N LEU A 226 12.60 -22.32 3.70
CA LEU A 226 14.02 -22.72 3.75
C LEU A 226 14.90 -21.74 2.97
N HIS A 227 14.47 -21.30 1.79
CA HIS A 227 15.19 -20.30 1.02
C HIS A 227 15.39 -18.98 1.78
N LEU A 228 14.36 -18.50 2.46
CA LEU A 228 14.45 -17.30 3.31
C LEU A 228 15.40 -17.53 4.50
N ARG A 229 15.34 -18.70 5.15
CA ARG A 229 16.26 -19.06 6.24
C ARG A 229 17.73 -19.12 5.76
N GLU A 230 17.97 -19.72 4.62
CA GLU A 230 19.31 -19.83 4.01
C GLU A 230 19.84 -18.43 3.61
N LYS A 231 19.04 -17.63 2.93
CA LYS A 231 19.40 -16.30 2.43
C LYS A 231 19.70 -15.31 3.56
N TYR A 232 18.90 -15.32 4.62
CA TYR A 232 19.01 -14.40 5.75
C TYR A 232 19.63 -15.04 7.00
N LYS A 233 20.25 -16.23 6.86
CA LYS A 233 20.94 -16.93 7.95
C LYS A 233 20.09 -17.12 9.23
N GLY A 234 18.78 -17.33 9.06
CA GLY A 234 17.83 -17.48 10.16
C GLY A 234 17.38 -16.17 10.81
N ASP A 235 17.84 -15.01 10.36
CA ASP A 235 17.39 -13.72 10.87
C ASP A 235 15.95 -13.41 10.39
N SER A 236 15.01 -13.60 11.32
CA SER A 236 13.59 -13.36 11.08
C SER A 236 13.26 -11.89 10.81
N LYS A 237 13.99 -10.96 11.45
CA LYS A 237 13.76 -9.51 11.25
C LYS A 237 14.21 -9.09 9.86
N ALA A 238 15.40 -9.54 9.43
CA ALA A 238 15.91 -9.25 8.09
C ALA A 238 15.01 -9.83 7.00
N SER A 239 14.51 -11.05 7.17
CA SER A 239 13.57 -11.70 6.26
C SER A 239 12.26 -10.92 6.16
N LEU A 240 11.65 -10.56 7.29
CA LEU A 240 10.39 -9.80 7.33
C LEU A 240 10.57 -8.40 6.74
N GLN A 241 11.69 -7.74 7.02
CA GLN A 241 11.99 -6.42 6.48
C GLN A 241 12.16 -6.45 4.96
N ALA A 242 12.81 -7.47 4.41
CA ALA A 242 12.95 -7.65 2.96
C ALA A 242 11.59 -7.89 2.29
N ILE A 243 10.74 -8.75 2.87
CA ILE A 243 9.39 -9.02 2.40
C ILE A 243 8.53 -7.75 2.45
N SER A 244 8.57 -7.02 3.58
CA SER A 244 7.81 -5.77 3.76
C SER A 244 8.25 -4.69 2.77
N ASN A 245 9.55 -4.52 2.53
CA ASN A 245 10.06 -3.59 1.55
C ASN A 245 9.55 -3.95 0.14
N LYS A 246 9.62 -5.22 -0.24
CA LYS A 246 9.10 -5.68 -1.54
C LYS A 246 7.59 -5.47 -1.65
N PHE A 247 6.84 -5.76 -0.58
CA PHE A 247 5.40 -5.56 -0.51
C PHE A 247 5.01 -4.09 -0.73
N ILE A 248 5.72 -3.14 -0.10
CA ILE A 248 5.46 -1.71 -0.26
C ILE A 248 5.63 -1.28 -1.72
N HIS A 249 6.62 -1.82 -2.43
CA HIS A 249 6.78 -1.55 -3.87
C HIS A 249 5.67 -2.17 -4.74
N LEU A 250 4.97 -3.20 -4.25
CA LEU A 250 3.81 -3.79 -4.92
C LEU A 250 2.49 -3.05 -4.61
N PHE A 251 2.49 -2.11 -3.67
CA PHE A 251 1.30 -1.38 -3.23
C PHE A 251 0.56 -0.63 -4.36
N PRO A 252 1.24 0.04 -5.33
CA PRO A 252 0.56 0.63 -6.48
C PRO A 252 -0.21 -0.40 -7.30
N GLN A 253 0.37 -1.56 -7.53
CA GLN A 253 -0.25 -2.65 -8.30
C GLN A 253 -1.47 -3.23 -7.56
N MET A 254 -1.37 -3.40 -6.23
CA MET A 254 -2.48 -3.82 -5.40
C MET A 254 -3.66 -2.85 -5.47
N LEU A 255 -3.41 -1.53 -5.40
CA LEU A 255 -4.47 -0.52 -5.53
C LEU A 255 -5.08 -0.51 -6.94
N PHE A 256 -4.28 -0.73 -7.98
CA PHE A 256 -4.78 -0.86 -9.33
C PHE A 256 -5.74 -2.04 -9.48
N VAL A 257 -5.40 -3.21 -8.91
CA VAL A 257 -6.26 -4.41 -8.90
C VAL A 257 -7.50 -4.19 -8.02
N SER A 258 -7.40 -3.43 -6.94
CA SER A 258 -8.54 -3.14 -6.04
C SER A 258 -9.64 -2.31 -6.71
N LEU A 259 -9.31 -1.47 -7.68
CA LEU A 259 -10.26 -0.58 -8.37
C LEU A 259 -11.39 -1.34 -9.09
N PRO A 260 -11.12 -2.31 -9.99
CA PRO A 260 -12.19 -3.10 -10.62
C PRO A 260 -12.98 -3.95 -9.61
N LEU A 261 -12.34 -4.45 -8.56
CA LEU A 261 -13.04 -5.20 -7.51
C LEU A 261 -13.98 -4.28 -6.70
N PHE A 262 -13.55 -3.08 -6.38
CA PHE A 262 -14.39 -2.07 -5.74
C PHE A 262 -15.58 -1.68 -6.62
N ALA A 263 -15.37 -1.53 -7.93
CA ALA A 263 -16.45 -1.26 -8.89
C ALA A 263 -17.43 -2.45 -8.96
N LEU A 264 -16.96 -3.69 -8.85
CA LEU A 264 -17.80 -4.89 -8.78
C LEU A 264 -18.66 -4.91 -7.51
N LEU A 265 -18.08 -4.55 -6.35
CA LEU A 265 -18.85 -4.39 -5.11
C LEU A 265 -19.97 -3.36 -5.25
N LEU A 266 -19.68 -2.23 -5.89
CA LEU A 266 -20.70 -1.22 -6.18
C LEU A 266 -21.76 -1.77 -7.11
N GLN A 267 -21.40 -2.50 -8.16
CA GLN A 267 -22.37 -3.13 -9.05
C GLN A 267 -23.30 -4.08 -8.31
N LEU A 268 -22.77 -4.94 -7.43
CA LEU A 268 -23.57 -5.84 -6.60
C LEU A 268 -24.52 -5.06 -5.68
N LEU A 269 -24.01 -3.99 -5.06
CA LEU A 269 -24.80 -3.15 -4.14
C LEU A 269 -25.96 -2.40 -4.84
N TYR A 270 -25.76 -2.08 -6.11
CA TYR A 270 -26.71 -1.34 -6.94
C TYR A 270 -27.31 -2.18 -8.07
N ALA A 271 -27.22 -3.52 -8.03
CA ALA A 271 -27.69 -4.45 -9.05
C ALA A 271 -29.18 -4.24 -9.46
N ARG A 272 -30.04 -3.80 -8.50
CA ARG A 272 -31.46 -3.50 -8.78
C ARG A 272 -31.67 -2.23 -9.62
N ARG A 273 -30.59 -1.43 -9.84
CA ARG A 273 -30.66 -0.19 -10.62
C ARG A 273 -30.07 -0.39 -12.02
N LYS A 274 -30.90 -0.85 -12.95
CA LYS A 274 -30.53 -1.21 -14.34
C LYS A 274 -29.90 -0.06 -15.15
N GLN A 275 -30.05 1.20 -14.72
CA GLN A 275 -29.47 2.37 -15.37
C GLN A 275 -27.95 2.50 -15.17
N PHE A 276 -27.39 1.80 -14.19
CA PHE A 276 -25.95 1.83 -13.91
C PHE A 276 -25.30 0.53 -14.40
N TYR A 277 -24.53 0.64 -15.47
CA TYR A 277 -23.69 -0.47 -15.98
C TYR A 277 -22.39 -0.55 -15.20
N TYR A 278 -21.68 -1.68 -15.31
CA TYR A 278 -20.39 -1.88 -14.66
C TYR A 278 -19.39 -0.74 -14.93
N VAL A 279 -19.31 -0.29 -16.20
CA VAL A 279 -18.43 0.82 -16.58
C VAL A 279 -18.71 2.10 -15.79
N ASN A 280 -19.98 2.39 -15.46
CA ASN A 280 -20.35 3.56 -14.67
C ASN A 280 -19.80 3.48 -13.24
N HIS A 281 -19.77 2.27 -12.66
CA HIS A 281 -19.17 2.03 -11.37
C HIS A 281 -17.63 2.12 -11.43
N VAL A 282 -17.01 1.67 -12.52
CA VAL A 282 -15.55 1.84 -12.76
C VAL A 282 -15.20 3.33 -12.86
N ILE A 283 -15.92 4.12 -13.65
CA ILE A 283 -15.69 5.57 -13.78
C ILE A 283 -15.86 6.27 -12.43
N TYR A 284 -16.91 5.91 -11.68
CA TYR A 284 -17.12 6.43 -10.33
C TYR A 284 -15.94 6.08 -9.41
N SER A 285 -15.48 4.83 -9.43
CA SER A 285 -14.34 4.37 -8.62
C SER A 285 -13.05 5.11 -8.97
N ILE A 286 -12.78 5.33 -10.25
CA ILE A 286 -11.64 6.12 -10.73
C ILE A 286 -11.66 7.53 -10.13
N HIS A 287 -12.77 8.27 -10.24
CA HIS A 287 -12.90 9.60 -9.67
C HIS A 287 -12.74 9.59 -8.15
N LEU A 288 -13.31 8.58 -7.47
CA LEU A 288 -13.18 8.41 -6.03
C LEU A 288 -11.73 8.20 -5.61
N TYR A 289 -11.00 7.28 -6.26
CA TYR A 289 -9.59 7.00 -5.95
C TYR A 289 -8.71 8.23 -6.16
N CYS A 290 -8.91 8.96 -7.28
CA CYS A 290 -8.20 10.21 -7.50
C CYS A 290 -8.45 11.23 -6.38
N ALA A 291 -9.70 11.40 -5.96
CA ALA A 291 -10.04 12.31 -4.88
C ALA A 291 -9.38 11.89 -3.56
N ILE A 292 -9.43 10.59 -3.22
CA ILE A 292 -8.81 10.05 -2.01
C ILE A 292 -7.28 10.24 -2.04
N PHE A 293 -6.62 9.98 -3.17
CA PHE A 293 -5.18 10.23 -3.31
C PHE A 293 -4.83 11.70 -3.03
N ILE A 294 -5.61 12.63 -3.56
CA ILE A 294 -5.36 14.06 -3.35
C ILE A 294 -5.63 14.46 -1.89
N ILE A 295 -6.69 13.92 -1.27
CA ILE A 295 -7.00 14.18 0.15
C ILE A 295 -5.86 13.67 1.04
N ILE A 296 -5.34 12.46 0.79
CA ILE A 296 -4.21 11.90 1.54
C ILE A 296 -2.96 12.76 1.33
N LEU A 297 -2.64 13.16 0.09
CA LEU A 297 -1.48 14.02 -0.18
C LEU A 297 -1.59 15.37 0.52
N ALA A 298 -2.78 15.98 0.51
CA ALA A 298 -3.01 17.23 1.23
C ALA A 298 -2.79 17.07 2.75
N GLY A 299 -3.22 15.94 3.31
CA GLY A 299 -2.97 15.59 4.70
C GLY A 299 -1.48 15.43 5.03
N LEU A 300 -0.76 14.69 4.18
CA LEU A 300 0.70 14.51 4.34
C LEU A 300 1.46 15.83 4.24
N TRP A 301 1.11 16.67 3.27
CA TRP A 301 1.73 17.98 3.10
C TRP A 301 1.46 18.92 4.28
N LEU A 302 0.19 18.97 4.71
CA LEU A 302 -0.18 19.83 5.84
C LEU A 302 0.51 19.37 7.13
N ASN A 303 0.58 18.07 7.37
CA ASN A 303 1.31 17.51 8.50
C ASN A 303 2.79 17.88 8.46
N SER A 304 3.45 17.73 7.30
CA SER A 304 4.86 18.07 7.11
C SER A 304 5.13 19.57 7.34
N ILE A 305 4.25 20.45 6.84
CA ILE A 305 4.36 21.89 7.06
C ILE A 305 4.20 22.21 8.56
N LEU A 306 3.23 21.57 9.24
CA LEU A 306 3.02 21.80 10.66
C LEU A 306 4.21 21.34 11.49
N ILE A 307 4.78 20.16 11.20
CA ILE A 307 5.99 19.66 11.86
C ILE A 307 7.15 20.65 11.65
N TRP A 308 7.31 21.18 10.42
CA TRP A 308 8.35 22.16 10.12
C TRP A 308 8.20 23.46 10.93
N ILE A 309 6.96 23.93 11.16
CA ILE A 309 6.68 25.17 11.92
C ILE A 309 6.77 24.93 13.43
N THR A 310 6.18 23.84 13.92
CA THR A 310 5.98 23.60 15.36
C THR A 310 7.04 22.74 16.02
N HIS A 311 7.86 22.04 15.19
CA HIS A 311 8.82 21.01 15.63
C HIS A 311 8.18 19.90 16.47
N LYS A 312 6.86 19.68 16.33
CA LYS A 312 6.11 18.64 17.04
C LYS A 312 5.36 17.76 16.06
N GLU A 313 5.41 16.47 16.27
CA GLU A 313 4.56 15.52 15.55
C GLU A 313 3.10 15.70 15.96
N SER A 314 2.19 15.49 15.00
CA SER A 314 0.78 15.80 15.16
C SER A 314 -0.08 14.72 14.51
N ASP A 315 -0.51 13.74 15.29
CA ASP A 315 -1.32 12.59 14.83
C ASP A 315 -2.75 12.97 14.44
N TRP A 316 -3.29 14.06 14.97
CA TRP A 316 -4.68 14.45 14.73
C TRP A 316 -4.96 14.88 13.28
N ILE A 317 -3.95 15.38 12.55
CA ILE A 317 -4.10 15.76 11.12
C ILE A 317 -4.43 14.55 10.27
N GLY A 318 -3.69 13.44 10.45
CA GLY A 318 -3.97 12.19 9.78
C GLY A 318 -5.40 11.70 10.04
N GLY A 319 -5.85 11.77 11.29
CA GLY A 319 -7.22 11.45 11.67
C GLY A 319 -8.26 12.34 10.99
N LEU A 320 -8.03 13.65 10.92
CA LEU A 320 -8.93 14.61 10.27
C LEU A 320 -9.07 14.31 8.77
N PHE A 321 -7.97 14.10 8.05
CA PHE A 321 -8.01 13.80 6.61
C PHE A 321 -8.61 12.42 6.32
N THR A 322 -8.40 11.45 7.20
CA THR A 322 -9.08 10.14 7.14
C THR A 322 -10.59 10.29 7.26
N LEU A 323 -11.08 11.06 8.23
CA LEU A 323 -12.50 11.38 8.39
C LEU A 323 -13.05 12.14 7.18
N ALA A 324 -12.28 13.08 6.64
CA ALA A 324 -12.64 13.79 5.41
C ALA A 324 -12.82 12.83 4.21
N GLY A 325 -11.95 11.82 4.08
CA GLY A 325 -12.07 10.76 3.06
C GLY A 325 -13.34 9.93 3.22
N PHE A 326 -13.67 9.50 4.43
CA PHE A 326 -14.91 8.79 4.72
C PHE A 326 -16.16 9.62 4.43
N PHE A 327 -16.14 10.89 4.83
CA PHE A 327 -17.23 11.82 4.52
C PHE A 327 -17.35 12.06 3.02
N TYR A 328 -16.23 12.21 2.31
CA TYR A 328 -16.20 12.37 0.86
C TYR A 328 -16.82 11.17 0.16
N LEU A 329 -16.48 9.95 0.54
CA LEU A 329 -17.05 8.71 -0.01
C LEU A 329 -18.58 8.70 0.17
N TYR A 330 -19.08 8.94 1.40
CA TYR A 330 -20.52 9.00 1.68
C TYR A 330 -21.22 10.04 0.80
N LYS A 331 -20.69 11.26 0.77
CA LYS A 331 -21.27 12.37 -0.01
C LYS A 331 -21.24 12.09 -1.50
N SER A 332 -20.16 11.52 -2.00
CA SER A 332 -20.00 11.12 -3.40
C SER A 332 -21.00 10.05 -3.81
N MET A 333 -21.16 8.99 -2.99
CA MET A 333 -22.18 7.97 -3.23
C MET A 333 -23.60 8.54 -3.29
N ARG A 334 -23.94 9.42 -2.34
CA ARG A 334 -25.26 10.03 -2.29
C ARG A 334 -25.54 10.86 -3.53
N ASN A 335 -24.57 11.65 -3.96
CA ASN A 335 -24.75 12.56 -5.13
C ASN A 335 -24.80 11.77 -6.44
N PHE A 336 -23.93 10.76 -6.61
CA PHE A 336 -23.86 10.00 -7.85
C PHE A 336 -25.08 9.07 -8.03
N TYR A 337 -25.46 8.32 -7.01
CA TYR A 337 -26.57 7.36 -7.10
C TYR A 337 -27.94 7.98 -6.81
N GLY A 338 -28.04 9.22 -6.32
CA GLY A 338 -29.29 9.94 -6.11
C GLY A 338 -30.26 9.20 -5.17
N GLN A 339 -29.76 8.55 -4.10
CA GLN A 339 -30.61 7.82 -3.13
C GLN A 339 -30.92 8.65 -1.87
N ARG A 340 -32.02 8.29 -1.18
CA ARG A 340 -32.37 8.84 0.14
C ARG A 340 -31.27 8.52 1.15
N ARG A 341 -31.07 9.41 2.14
CA ARG A 341 -30.00 9.33 3.16
C ARG A 341 -29.88 7.95 3.83
N GLY A 342 -30.98 7.40 4.35
CA GLY A 342 -30.98 6.11 5.06
C GLY A 342 -30.52 4.94 4.19
N LYS A 343 -31.01 4.86 2.92
CA LYS A 343 -30.58 3.81 1.99
C LYS A 343 -29.09 3.97 1.60
N THR A 344 -28.62 5.22 1.49
CA THR A 344 -27.20 5.47 1.19
C THR A 344 -26.30 5.09 2.38
N ILE A 345 -26.70 5.41 3.61
CA ILE A 345 -25.93 5.06 4.83
C ILE A 345 -25.82 3.53 4.96
N LEU A 346 -26.93 2.79 4.81
CA LEU A 346 -26.88 1.33 4.88
C LEU A 346 -25.92 0.75 3.84
N LYS A 347 -26.03 1.19 2.58
CA LYS A 347 -25.14 0.72 1.51
C LYS A 347 -23.68 1.16 1.71
N TYR A 348 -23.47 2.34 2.27
CA TYR A 348 -22.15 2.84 2.62
C TYR A 348 -21.46 1.94 3.67
N ILE A 349 -22.17 1.56 4.74
CA ILE A 349 -21.65 0.65 5.78
C ILE A 349 -21.33 -0.72 5.16
N LEU A 350 -22.25 -1.27 4.36
CA LEU A 350 -22.03 -2.55 3.66
C LEU A 350 -20.83 -2.47 2.70
N LEU A 351 -20.67 -1.35 1.98
CA LEU A 351 -19.53 -1.13 1.08
C LEU A 351 -18.22 -1.06 1.86
N LEU A 352 -18.17 -0.34 2.98
CA LEU A 352 -16.98 -0.27 3.83
C LEU A 352 -16.57 -1.66 4.33
N PHE A 353 -17.54 -2.44 4.83
CA PHE A 353 -17.27 -3.79 5.30
C PHE A 353 -16.78 -4.70 4.17
N ALA A 354 -17.47 -4.72 3.03
CA ALA A 354 -17.09 -5.54 1.89
C ALA A 354 -15.75 -5.12 1.27
N SER A 355 -15.48 -3.81 1.18
CA SER A 355 -14.20 -3.30 0.69
C SER A 355 -13.04 -3.63 1.64
N MET A 356 -13.27 -3.60 2.96
CA MET A 356 -12.29 -4.05 3.93
C MET A 356 -11.92 -5.52 3.72
N LEU A 357 -12.91 -6.42 3.53
CA LEU A 357 -12.65 -7.83 3.26
C LEU A 357 -11.84 -8.04 1.97
N VAL A 358 -12.19 -7.31 0.90
CA VAL A 358 -11.44 -7.36 -0.36
C VAL A 358 -10.02 -6.85 -0.17
N MET A 359 -9.83 -5.76 0.58
CA MET A 359 -8.49 -5.22 0.85
C MET A 359 -7.63 -6.17 1.69
N VAL A 360 -8.21 -6.82 2.71
CA VAL A 360 -7.51 -7.85 3.50
C VAL A 360 -7.11 -9.03 2.62
N PHE A 361 -8.02 -9.50 1.75
CA PHE A 361 -7.70 -10.56 0.80
C PHE A 361 -6.57 -10.17 -0.15
N LEU A 362 -6.63 -9.00 -0.76
CA LEU A 362 -5.56 -8.49 -1.63
C LEU A 362 -4.24 -8.34 -0.86
N PHE A 363 -4.29 -7.81 0.36
CA PHE A 363 -3.12 -7.69 1.21
C PHE A 363 -2.44 -9.05 1.42
N LEU A 364 -3.20 -10.09 1.78
CA LEU A 364 -2.68 -11.44 1.98
C LEU A 364 -2.07 -12.00 0.69
N VAL A 365 -2.76 -11.85 -0.45
CA VAL A 365 -2.27 -12.33 -1.75
C VAL A 365 -0.97 -11.63 -2.15
N PHE A 366 -0.93 -10.30 -2.07
CA PHE A 366 0.27 -9.53 -2.45
C PHE A 366 1.41 -9.70 -1.45
N PHE A 367 1.11 -9.90 -0.17
CA PHE A 367 2.12 -10.21 0.85
C PHE A 367 2.76 -11.58 0.59
N LEU A 368 1.95 -12.61 0.31
CA LEU A 368 2.47 -13.93 -0.11
C LEU A 368 3.29 -13.81 -1.39
N PHE A 369 2.79 -13.10 -2.40
CA PHE A 369 3.54 -12.86 -3.63
C PHE A 369 4.87 -12.16 -3.37
N SER A 370 4.89 -11.16 -2.48
CA SER A 370 6.11 -10.48 -2.04
C SER A 370 7.10 -11.45 -1.39
N ALA A 371 6.59 -12.35 -0.54
CA ALA A 371 7.43 -13.35 0.13
C ALA A 371 8.07 -14.33 -0.86
N PHE A 372 7.36 -14.70 -1.93
CA PHE A 372 7.91 -15.56 -2.99
C PHE A 372 8.84 -14.82 -3.96
N ALA A 373 8.78 -13.49 -4.01
CA ALA A 373 9.60 -12.66 -4.89
C ALA A 373 10.92 -12.18 -4.25
N VAL A 374 11.11 -12.46 -2.96
CA VAL A 374 12.33 -12.18 -2.18
C VAL A 374 13.28 -13.37 -2.22
#